data_275bc13c265a1a66e5a440555c20489f
#
_entry.id   275bc13c265a1a66e5a440555c20489f
#
_cell.length_a   1.000
_cell.length_b   1.000
_cell.length_c   1.000
_cell.angle_alpha   90.00
_cell.angle_beta   90.00
_cell.angle_gamma   90.00
#
_symmetry.space_group_name_H-M   'P 1'
#
loop_
_entity.id
_entity.type
_entity.pdbx_description
1 polymer ?
#
loop_
_entity_poly.entity_id
_entity_poly.type
_entity_poly.pdbx_seq_one_letter_code
_entity_poly.pdbx_strand_id
1 'polypeptide(L)'
;MQYCLQMSADPKGPEASLLRQRKYKVMRQFQLPDDLLPGCLTGCLTHTHCHCGRPTCHGATQGDPGHPIWFLTFMSGGKRRVERIPVAWVESVGKQIEAGRALQDAIKDMLAANAELLVLSRKQ
;
A
#
# COMPACT_ATOMS: atom_id res chain seq x y z
N MET A 1 4.12 5.27 17.05
CA MET A 1 3.85 4.12 16.18
C MET A 1 5.12 3.63 15.56
N GLN A 2 5.41 2.36 15.70
CA GLN A 2 6.72 1.86 15.32
C GLN A 2 6.65 0.68 14.34
N TYR A 3 5.47 0.39 13.83
CA TYR A 3 5.32 -0.76 12.96
C TYR A 3 6.11 -0.65 11.65
N CYS A 4 6.37 0.55 11.15
CA CYS A 4 7.14 0.72 9.94
C CYS A 4 8.63 0.47 10.12
N LEU A 5 9.13 0.53 11.36
CA LEU A 5 10.54 0.33 11.63
C LEU A 5 10.98 -1.11 11.47
N GLN A 6 10.03 -2.05 11.45
CA GLN A 6 10.34 -3.46 11.36
C GLN A 6 10.53 -3.95 9.94
N MET A 7 10.20 -3.14 8.95
CA MET A 7 10.28 -3.54 7.56
C MET A 7 11.68 -3.41 7.01
N SER A 8 12.26 -2.24 7.11
CA SER A 8 13.61 -2.00 6.61
C SER A 8 14.04 -0.59 7.01
N ALA A 9 15.30 -0.28 6.78
CA ALA A 9 15.76 1.11 6.84
C ALA A 9 15.04 1.92 5.76
N ASP A 10 14.89 3.22 6.01
CA ASP A 10 14.30 4.11 5.01
C ASP A 10 15.09 4.07 3.71
N PRO A 11 14.43 3.98 2.56
CA PRO A 11 15.10 4.00 1.28
C PRO A 11 15.91 5.29 1.10
N LYS A 12 17.04 5.17 0.43
CA LYS A 12 17.92 6.30 0.15
C LYS A 12 18.10 6.45 -1.35
N GLY A 13 18.64 7.58 -1.75
CA GLY A 13 18.93 7.87 -3.13
C GLY A 13 18.00 8.91 -3.73
N PRO A 14 18.30 9.37 -4.97
CA PRO A 14 17.55 10.46 -5.61
C PRO A 14 16.08 10.11 -5.87
N GLU A 15 15.78 8.89 -6.24
CA GLU A 15 14.40 8.49 -6.50
C GLU A 15 13.55 8.56 -5.22
N ALA A 16 14.08 8.04 -4.11
CA ALA A 16 13.38 8.11 -2.83
C ALA A 16 13.19 9.55 -2.36
N SER A 17 14.18 10.39 -2.61
CA SER A 17 14.13 11.81 -2.27
C SER A 17 12.99 12.52 -3.02
N LEU A 18 12.86 12.27 -4.32
CA LEU A 18 11.79 12.85 -5.14
C LEU A 18 10.41 12.40 -4.67
N LEU A 19 10.28 11.13 -4.32
CA LEU A 19 9.02 10.60 -3.81
C LEU A 19 8.64 11.25 -2.48
N ARG A 20 9.59 11.45 -1.58
CA ARG A 20 9.34 12.15 -0.33
C ARG A 20 8.90 13.59 -0.56
N GLN A 21 9.55 14.30 -1.47
CA GLN A 21 9.18 15.67 -1.81
C GLN A 21 7.74 15.74 -2.31
N ARG A 22 7.34 14.79 -3.15
CA ARG A 22 5.97 14.71 -3.66
C ARG A 22 4.96 14.50 -2.54
N LYS A 23 5.27 13.59 -1.62
CA LYS A 23 4.41 13.32 -0.46
C LYS A 23 4.23 14.56 0.42
N TYR A 24 5.32 15.20 0.78
CA TYR A 24 5.28 16.37 1.66
C TYR A 24 4.58 17.56 1.01
N LYS A 25 4.71 17.70 -0.31
CA LYS A 25 4.00 18.75 -1.03
C LYS A 25 2.48 18.61 -0.86
N VAL A 26 1.96 17.39 -1.07
CA VAL A 26 0.54 17.12 -0.91
C VAL A 26 0.09 17.33 0.54
N MET A 27 0.88 16.84 1.49
CA MET A 27 0.56 16.95 2.91
C MET A 27 0.47 18.41 3.35
N ARG A 28 1.42 19.23 2.92
CA ARG A 28 1.40 20.67 3.23
C ARG A 28 0.18 21.35 2.60
N GLN A 29 -0.12 20.98 1.36
CA GLN A 29 -1.24 21.58 0.63
C GLN A 29 -2.57 21.33 1.34
N PHE A 30 -2.77 20.14 1.89
CA PHE A 30 -4.01 19.73 2.53
C PHE A 30 -3.91 19.64 4.06
N GLN A 31 -2.76 20.01 4.62
CA GLN A 31 -2.52 20.00 6.07
C GLN A 31 -2.77 18.62 6.70
N LEU A 32 -2.29 17.58 6.02
CA LEU A 32 -2.42 16.21 6.49
C LEU A 32 -1.44 15.94 7.64
N PRO A 33 -1.81 15.10 8.62
CA PRO A 33 -0.91 14.74 9.70
C PRO A 33 0.31 13.96 9.21
N ASP A 34 1.45 14.19 9.85
CA ASP A 34 2.71 13.51 9.50
C ASP A 34 2.66 12.00 9.76
N ASP A 35 1.85 11.57 10.70
CA ASP A 35 1.75 10.15 11.06
C ASP A 35 1.04 9.30 10.00
N LEU A 36 0.46 9.91 8.99
CA LEU A 36 -0.08 9.17 7.85
C LEU A 36 1.03 8.58 6.96
N LEU A 37 2.24 9.18 7.01
CA LEU A 37 3.33 8.79 6.11
C LEU A 37 3.71 7.31 6.19
N PRO A 38 3.97 6.76 7.39
CA PRO A 38 4.40 5.37 7.49
C PRO A 38 3.27 4.36 7.54
N GLY A 39 2.03 4.80 7.79
CA GLY A 39 0.96 3.91 8.17
C GLY A 39 -0.06 3.59 7.10
N CYS A 40 0.02 4.20 5.93
CA CYS A 40 -1.02 4.05 4.91
C CYS A 40 -0.43 3.71 3.55
N LEU A 41 -0.93 2.64 2.95
CA LEU A 41 -0.57 2.23 1.59
C LEU A 41 -1.83 2.04 0.77
N THR A 42 -1.69 2.20 -0.54
CA THR A 42 -2.74 1.82 -1.49
C THR A 42 -2.35 0.50 -2.15
N GLY A 43 -3.35 -0.24 -2.63
CA GLY A 43 -3.12 -1.45 -3.39
C GLY A 43 -3.70 -2.69 -2.76
N CYS A 44 -3.29 -3.84 -3.26
CA CYS A 44 -3.69 -5.11 -2.70
C CYS A 44 -2.54 -6.10 -2.71
N LEU A 45 -2.56 -7.02 -1.74
CA LEU A 45 -1.61 -8.11 -1.68
C LEU A 45 -2.23 -9.34 -2.32
N THR A 46 -1.45 -9.99 -3.19
CA THR A 46 -1.82 -11.28 -3.77
C THR A 46 -0.65 -12.22 -3.59
N HIS A 47 -0.95 -13.51 -3.58
CA HIS A 47 0.12 -14.49 -3.50
C HIS A 47 -0.10 -15.60 -4.50
N THR A 48 1.00 -16.20 -4.90
CA THR A 48 1.02 -17.36 -5.75
C THR A 48 2.15 -18.27 -5.27
N HIS A 49 2.30 -19.40 -5.93
CA HIS A 49 3.37 -20.33 -5.62
C HIS A 49 4.17 -20.58 -6.88
N CYS A 50 5.48 -20.78 -6.71
CA CYS A 50 6.34 -21.10 -7.82
C CYS A 50 7.29 -22.24 -7.46
N HIS A 51 7.73 -22.93 -8.50
CA HIS A 51 8.73 -23.97 -8.37
C HIS A 51 10.06 -23.41 -8.86
N CYS A 52 11.06 -23.41 -8.00
CA CYS A 52 12.34 -22.78 -8.33
C CYS A 52 13.23 -23.65 -9.21
N GLY A 53 12.82 -24.89 -9.48
CA GLY A 53 13.57 -25.81 -10.32
C GLY A 53 14.76 -26.45 -9.66
N ARG A 54 15.05 -26.12 -8.40
CA ARG A 54 16.17 -26.72 -7.67
C ARG A 54 15.73 -28.06 -7.07
N PRO A 55 16.62 -29.07 -7.05
CA PRO A 55 16.27 -30.36 -6.44
C PRO A 55 15.90 -30.26 -4.97
N THR A 56 16.43 -29.25 -4.26
CA THR A 56 16.14 -29.02 -2.84
C THR A 56 14.88 -28.21 -2.62
N CYS A 57 14.26 -27.68 -3.68
CA CYS A 57 13.05 -26.91 -3.57
C CYS A 57 11.89 -27.79 -3.13
N HIS A 58 11.14 -27.38 -2.10
CA HIS A 58 9.99 -28.16 -1.66
C HIS A 58 8.89 -28.22 -2.74
N GLY A 59 8.89 -27.29 -3.69
CA GLY A 59 8.01 -27.35 -4.84
C GLY A 59 8.36 -28.40 -5.86
N ALA A 60 9.53 -29.04 -5.76
CA ALA A 60 9.94 -30.14 -6.63
C ALA A 60 9.22 -31.44 -6.25
N THR A 61 8.66 -31.53 -5.07
CA THR A 61 7.93 -32.71 -4.61
C THR A 61 6.55 -32.72 -5.26
N GLN A 62 6.14 -33.88 -5.76
CA GLN A 62 4.83 -34.02 -6.40
C GLN A 62 3.72 -33.66 -5.41
N GLY A 63 2.80 -32.82 -5.85
CA GLY A 63 1.70 -32.37 -5.01
C GLY A 63 2.02 -31.14 -4.15
N ASP A 64 3.26 -30.71 -4.13
CA ASP A 64 3.66 -29.51 -3.40
C ASP A 64 3.36 -28.26 -4.27
N PRO A 65 2.65 -27.25 -3.72
CA PRO A 65 2.32 -26.05 -4.50
C PRO A 65 3.53 -25.17 -4.82
N GLY A 66 4.69 -25.39 -4.17
CA GLY A 66 5.89 -24.58 -4.39
C GLY A 66 6.07 -23.50 -3.33
N HIS A 67 6.98 -22.58 -3.58
CA HIS A 67 7.28 -21.49 -2.67
C HIS A 67 6.22 -20.38 -2.78
N PRO A 68 5.76 -19.84 -1.65
CA PRO A 68 4.86 -18.69 -1.72
C PRO A 68 5.60 -17.45 -2.19
N ILE A 69 5.00 -16.72 -3.12
CA ILE A 69 5.51 -15.45 -3.60
C ILE A 69 4.39 -14.43 -3.43
N TRP A 70 4.72 -13.32 -2.79
CA TRP A 70 3.76 -12.25 -2.53
C TRP A 70 4.04 -11.04 -3.40
N PHE A 71 2.97 -10.44 -3.89
CA PHE A 71 3.04 -9.25 -4.74
C PHE A 71 2.14 -8.17 -4.18
N LEU A 72 2.63 -6.94 -4.24
CA LEU A 72 1.82 -5.75 -4.00
C LEU A 72 1.47 -5.15 -5.36
N THR A 73 0.19 -5.02 -5.63
CA THR A 73 -0.31 -4.38 -6.85
C THR A 73 -0.91 -3.04 -6.48
N PHE A 74 -0.47 -1.98 -7.13
CA PHE A 74 -0.98 -0.63 -6.85
C PHE A 74 -0.93 0.22 -8.11
N MET A 75 -1.65 1.33 -8.06
CA MET A 75 -1.65 2.31 -9.15
C MET A 75 -0.77 3.48 -8.77
N SER A 76 0.05 3.93 -9.69
CA SER A 76 0.90 5.09 -9.49
C SER A 76 1.03 5.84 -10.81
N GLY A 77 0.66 7.14 -10.81
CA GLY A 77 0.72 7.94 -12.01
C GLY A 77 -0.14 7.41 -13.16
N GLY A 78 -1.27 6.81 -12.82
CA GLY A 78 -2.17 6.21 -13.81
C GLY A 78 -1.72 4.86 -14.34
N LYS A 79 -0.62 4.31 -13.82
CA LYS A 79 -0.09 3.03 -14.28
C LYS A 79 -0.17 2.00 -13.19
N ARG A 80 -0.52 0.78 -13.57
CA ARG A 80 -0.52 -0.36 -12.66
C ARG A 80 0.91 -0.84 -12.44
N ARG A 81 1.26 -1.02 -11.17
CA ARG A 81 2.55 -1.59 -10.79
C ARG A 81 2.33 -2.86 -9.98
N VAL A 82 3.18 -3.84 -10.21
CA VAL A 82 3.18 -5.11 -9.48
C VAL A 82 4.60 -5.34 -8.98
N GLU A 83 4.77 -5.34 -7.66
CA GLU A 83 6.08 -5.47 -7.05
C GLU A 83 6.12 -6.65 -6.09
N ARG A 84 7.20 -7.39 -6.13
CA ARG A 84 7.39 -8.51 -5.22
C ARG A 84 7.71 -8.02 -3.81
N ILE A 85 7.06 -8.61 -2.82
CA ILE A 85 7.21 -8.24 -1.41
C ILE A 85 7.82 -9.41 -0.65
N PRO A 86 8.86 -9.18 0.16
CA PRO A 86 9.40 -10.24 1.01
C PRO A 86 8.35 -10.79 1.96
N VAL A 87 8.38 -12.08 2.19
CA VAL A 87 7.40 -12.75 3.07
C VAL A 87 7.39 -12.12 4.46
N ALA A 88 8.54 -11.73 4.96
CA ALA A 88 8.67 -11.12 6.29
C ALA A 88 7.89 -9.80 6.43
N TRP A 89 7.58 -9.14 5.31
CA TRP A 89 6.91 -7.85 5.31
C TRP A 89 5.39 -7.94 5.13
N VAL A 90 4.89 -9.11 4.77
CA VAL A 90 3.49 -9.28 4.33
C VAL A 90 2.50 -8.82 5.40
N GLU A 91 2.72 -9.19 6.65
CA GLU A 91 1.81 -8.80 7.73
C GLU A 91 1.78 -7.28 7.91
N SER A 92 2.95 -6.64 7.96
CA SER A 92 3.03 -5.19 8.12
C SER A 92 2.43 -4.47 6.93
N VAL A 93 2.73 -4.91 5.72
CA VAL A 93 2.18 -4.31 4.50
C VAL A 93 0.67 -4.46 4.46
N GLY A 94 0.14 -5.62 4.86
CA GLY A 94 -1.29 -5.84 4.94
C GLY A 94 -1.99 -4.87 5.87
N LYS A 95 -1.42 -4.62 7.04
CA LYS A 95 -1.97 -3.65 7.99
C LYS A 95 -1.93 -2.23 7.44
N GLN A 96 -0.86 -1.88 6.74
CA GLN A 96 -0.74 -0.55 6.12
C GLN A 96 -1.75 -0.36 4.99
N ILE A 97 -2.05 -1.40 4.23
CA ILE A 97 -3.09 -1.35 3.21
C ILE A 97 -4.47 -1.17 3.84
N GLU A 98 -4.76 -1.86 4.93
CA GLU A 98 -6.02 -1.70 5.64
C GLU A 98 -6.19 -0.28 6.18
N ALA A 99 -5.12 0.28 6.74
CA ALA A 99 -5.13 1.68 7.19
C ALA A 99 -5.36 2.64 6.04
N GLY A 100 -4.76 2.38 4.88
CA GLY A 100 -4.96 3.18 3.68
C GLY A 100 -6.40 3.12 3.18
N ARG A 101 -7.02 1.94 3.21
CA ARG A 101 -8.43 1.79 2.83
C ARG A 101 -9.36 2.57 3.77
N ALA A 102 -9.10 2.49 5.07
CA ALA A 102 -9.88 3.24 6.05
C ALA A 102 -9.78 4.74 5.80
N LEU A 103 -8.59 5.23 5.49
CA LEU A 103 -8.38 6.63 5.14
C LEU A 103 -9.15 7.01 3.88
N GLN A 104 -9.05 6.20 2.83
CA GLN A 104 -9.75 6.45 1.57
C GLN A 104 -11.26 6.47 1.78
N ASP A 105 -11.80 5.54 2.57
CA ASP A 105 -13.22 5.48 2.85
C ASP A 105 -13.68 6.70 3.63
N ALA A 106 -12.90 7.16 4.59
CA ALA A 106 -13.22 8.36 5.36
C ALA A 106 -13.27 9.60 4.46
N ILE A 107 -12.31 9.71 3.53
CA ILE A 107 -12.28 10.81 2.57
C ILE A 107 -13.51 10.76 1.66
N LYS A 108 -13.87 9.58 1.16
CA LYS A 108 -15.05 9.40 0.33
C LYS A 108 -16.34 9.79 1.07
N ASP A 109 -16.45 9.41 2.34
CA ASP A 109 -17.60 9.78 3.16
C ASP A 109 -17.71 11.30 3.32
N MET A 110 -16.60 11.96 3.57
CA MET A 110 -16.57 13.40 3.69
C MET A 110 -17.02 14.08 2.39
N LEU A 111 -16.50 13.62 1.26
CA LEU A 111 -16.87 14.18 -0.05
C LEU A 111 -18.34 13.92 -0.36
N ALA A 112 -18.86 12.76 -0.01
CA ALA A 112 -20.27 12.44 -0.19
C ALA A 112 -21.16 13.34 0.67
N ALA A 113 -20.76 13.59 1.92
CA ALA A 113 -21.50 14.49 2.79
C ALA A 113 -21.54 15.90 2.21
N ASN A 114 -20.44 16.37 1.65
CA ASN A 114 -20.42 17.69 1.00
C ASN A 114 -21.38 17.74 -0.18
N ALA A 115 -21.45 16.67 -0.97
CA ALA A 115 -22.39 16.60 -2.10
C ALA A 115 -23.84 16.59 -1.61
N GLU A 116 -24.13 15.86 -0.54
CA GLU A 116 -25.47 15.83 0.03
C GLU A 116 -25.87 17.19 0.58
N LEU A 117 -24.97 17.91 1.22
CA LEU A 117 -25.21 19.26 1.70
C LEU A 117 -25.54 20.21 0.54
N LEU A 118 -24.83 20.07 -0.57
CA LEU A 118 -25.12 20.86 -1.77
C LEU A 118 -26.51 20.59 -2.29
N VAL A 119 -26.94 19.33 -2.32
CA VAL A 119 -28.29 18.96 -2.76
C VAL A 119 -29.34 19.55 -1.85
N LEU A 120 -29.12 19.49 -0.53
CA LEU A 120 -30.05 20.10 0.43
C LEU A 120 -30.17 21.61 0.25
N SER A 121 -29.05 22.28 0.00
CA SER A 121 -29.06 23.73 -0.28
C SER A 121 -29.93 24.07 -1.49
N ARG A 122 -29.85 23.23 -2.53
CA ARG A 122 -30.64 23.45 -3.74
C ARG A 122 -32.16 23.31 -3.45
N LYS A 123 -32.52 22.42 -2.53
CA LYS A 123 -33.92 22.17 -2.20
C LYS A 123 -34.52 23.22 -1.28
N GLN A 124 -33.70 23.96 -0.60
CA GLN A 124 -34.13 25.05 0.26
C GLN A 124 -34.19 26.35 -0.52
#